data_7bebfa7eb70a8d03c502d50506a6a238
#
_entry.id   7bebfa7eb70a8d03c502d50506a6a238
#
_cell.length_a   1.000
_cell.length_b   1.000
_cell.length_c   1.000
_cell.angle_alpha   90.00
_cell.angle_beta   90.00
_cell.angle_gamma   90.00
#
_symmetry.space_group_name_H-M   'P 1'
#
loop_
_entity.id
_entity.type
_entity.pdbx_description
1 polymer ?
#
loop_
_entity_poly.entity_id
_entity_poly.type
_entity_poly.pdbx_seq_one_letter_code
_entity_poly.pdbx_strand_id
1 'polypeptide(L)'
;MYAVIKTGGKQYRVQPGDLVVVEKLEGEPGAEVRLDQVLMLGDDKGVSVGAPVIDGAFASAVLVETRKGEKVKVFKKIRRQGYRRTQGHRQLESVLRVTGLSGDGKSAKWDGAVDLTTKAEMNARARGLAPRVEAEVEAKPAKAAKPAKAPAEAAPEAEAKTEAKKPAAKKKAAPKADKA
;
A
#
# COMPACT_ATOMS: atom_id res chain seq x y z
N MET A 1 4.17 -12.41 26.68
CA MET A 1 4.72 -12.91 25.39
C MET A 1 4.90 -11.74 24.43
N TYR A 2 6.02 -11.64 23.74
CA TYR A 2 6.27 -10.65 22.69
C TYR A 2 6.88 -11.32 21.47
N ALA A 3 6.77 -10.67 20.32
CA ALA A 3 7.37 -11.13 19.07
C ALA A 3 8.22 -10.03 18.44
N VAL A 4 9.25 -10.41 17.71
CA VAL A 4 9.94 -9.52 16.77
C VAL A 4 9.55 -9.94 15.37
N ILE A 5 8.83 -9.07 14.69
CA ILE A 5 8.34 -9.27 13.33
C ILE A 5 9.15 -8.43 12.34
N LYS A 6 9.26 -8.91 11.11
CA LYS A 6 9.88 -8.17 10.01
C LYS A 6 8.81 -7.83 8.97
N THR A 7 8.63 -6.55 8.69
CA THR A 7 7.70 -6.07 7.67
C THR A 7 8.18 -4.74 7.08
N GLY A 8 7.93 -4.49 5.80
CA GLY A 8 8.34 -3.26 5.14
C GLY A 8 9.84 -2.93 5.23
N GLY A 9 10.70 -3.96 5.34
CA GLY A 9 12.15 -3.79 5.48
C GLY A 9 12.61 -3.37 6.88
N LYS A 10 11.70 -3.27 7.85
CA LYS A 10 11.96 -2.89 9.23
C LYS A 10 11.60 -4.02 10.19
N GLN A 11 12.12 -3.95 11.40
CA GLN A 11 11.84 -4.90 12.47
C GLN A 11 11.10 -4.19 13.59
N TYR A 12 10.06 -4.84 14.12
CA TYR A 12 9.22 -4.31 15.18
C TYR A 12 9.11 -5.33 16.30
N ARG A 13 9.34 -4.89 17.54
CA ARG A 13 8.96 -5.65 18.72
C ARG A 13 7.52 -5.34 19.04
N VAL A 14 6.67 -6.38 19.12
CA VAL A 14 5.22 -6.25 19.28
C VAL A 14 4.71 -7.15 20.38
N GLN A 15 3.67 -6.70 21.05
CA GLN A 15 2.90 -7.44 22.04
C GLN A 15 1.43 -7.44 21.63
N PRO A 16 0.61 -8.42 22.09
CA PRO A 16 -0.82 -8.36 21.88
C PRO A 16 -1.41 -7.08 22.46
N GLY A 17 -2.20 -6.34 21.67
CA GLY A 17 -2.76 -5.05 22.04
C GLY A 17 -1.96 -3.82 21.59
N ASP A 18 -0.75 -3.99 21.06
CA ASP A 18 0.08 -2.87 20.60
C ASP A 18 -0.45 -2.25 19.30
N LEU A 19 -0.28 -0.93 19.18
CA LEU A 19 -0.42 -0.21 17.93
C LEU A 19 0.94 -0.04 17.27
N VAL A 20 1.07 -0.54 16.05
CA VAL A 20 2.31 -0.49 15.29
C VAL A 20 2.10 0.25 13.98
N VAL A 21 3.00 1.17 13.65
CA VAL A 21 2.99 1.88 12.39
C VAL A 21 4.01 1.23 11.47
N VAL A 22 3.51 0.68 10.35
CA VAL A 22 4.32 -0.02 9.34
C VAL A 22 4.24 0.69 8.00
N GLU A 23 5.10 0.30 7.07
CA GLU A 23 4.97 0.77 5.69
C GLU A 23 3.62 0.34 5.09
N LYS A 24 3.15 1.05 4.09
CA LYS A 24 1.83 0.82 3.48
C LYS A 24 1.61 -0.65 3.15
N LEU A 25 0.55 -1.21 3.72
CA LEU A 25 0.00 -2.50 3.36
C LEU A 25 -1.29 -2.30 2.54
N GLU A 26 -1.61 -3.27 1.72
CA GLU A 26 -2.87 -3.30 0.98
C GLU A 26 -3.97 -3.85 1.88
N GLY A 27 -5.12 -3.22 1.85
CA GLY A 27 -6.28 -3.59 2.66
C GLY A 27 -7.13 -2.38 3.03
N GLU A 28 -8.36 -2.65 3.41
CA GLU A 28 -9.31 -1.67 3.92
C GLU A 28 -9.23 -1.58 5.46
N PRO A 29 -9.58 -0.45 6.07
CA PRO A 29 -9.70 -0.34 7.52
C PRO A 29 -10.64 -1.43 8.07
N GLY A 30 -10.21 -2.13 9.11
CA GLY A 30 -10.90 -3.28 9.69
C GLY A 30 -10.48 -4.64 9.12
N ALA A 31 -9.70 -4.69 8.04
CA ALA A 31 -9.18 -5.94 7.49
C ALA A 31 -8.17 -6.59 8.43
N GLU A 32 -8.26 -7.91 8.55
CA GLU A 32 -7.26 -8.71 9.27
C GLU A 32 -6.02 -8.91 8.38
N VAL A 33 -4.86 -8.66 8.97
CA VAL A 33 -3.56 -8.83 8.34
C VAL A 33 -2.77 -9.86 9.13
N ARG A 34 -2.21 -10.83 8.42
CA ARG A 34 -1.32 -11.83 8.98
C ARG A 34 0.12 -11.50 8.63
N LEU A 35 0.98 -11.45 9.63
CA LEU A 35 2.40 -11.16 9.50
C LEU A 35 3.18 -12.44 9.84
N ASP A 36 3.64 -13.13 8.78
CA ASP A 36 4.26 -14.46 8.90
C ASP A 36 5.78 -14.39 9.16
N GLN A 37 6.42 -13.24 8.93
CA GLN A 37 7.86 -13.10 9.15
C GLN A 37 8.16 -12.78 10.61
N VAL A 38 8.16 -13.80 11.46
CA VAL A 38 8.52 -13.69 12.87
C VAL A 38 9.96 -14.17 13.05
N LEU A 39 10.82 -13.28 13.52
CA LEU A 39 12.24 -13.54 13.72
C LEU A 39 12.51 -14.13 15.11
N MET A 40 11.75 -13.71 16.11
CA MET A 40 11.96 -14.08 17.50
C MET A 40 10.63 -14.04 18.25
N LEU A 41 10.45 -15.00 19.14
CA LEU A 41 9.36 -15.03 20.11
C LEU A 41 9.98 -15.05 21.50
N GLY A 42 9.54 -14.16 22.36
CA GLY A 42 9.96 -14.10 23.74
C GLY A 42 8.80 -14.27 24.69
N ASP A 43 9.05 -15.03 25.75
CA ASP A 43 8.13 -15.22 26.86
C ASP A 43 8.90 -15.05 28.17
N ASP A 44 8.23 -14.98 29.29
CA ASP A 44 8.85 -14.88 30.63
C ASP A 44 9.77 -16.06 30.95
N LYS A 45 9.56 -17.19 30.28
CA LYS A 45 10.30 -18.46 30.52
C LYS A 45 11.49 -18.64 29.57
N GLY A 46 11.54 -17.93 28.45
CA GLY A 46 12.60 -18.08 27.46
C GLY A 46 12.34 -17.35 26.16
N VAL A 47 13.35 -17.39 25.30
CA VAL A 47 13.32 -16.71 24.00
C VAL A 47 13.66 -17.74 22.93
N SER A 48 12.78 -17.87 21.92
CA SER A 48 13.00 -18.67 20.72
C SER A 48 13.43 -17.73 19.59
N VAL A 49 14.57 -18.02 18.97
CA VAL A 49 15.13 -17.24 17.86
C VAL A 49 15.10 -18.08 16.60
N GLY A 50 14.56 -17.52 15.52
CA GLY A 50 14.52 -18.16 14.21
C GLY A 50 15.86 -18.11 13.47
N ALA A 51 16.06 -19.02 12.53
CA ALA A 51 17.20 -19.04 11.66
C ALA A 51 16.76 -19.00 10.15
N PRO A 52 16.41 -17.87 9.56
CA PRO A 52 16.17 -16.53 10.14
C PRO A 52 14.76 -16.30 10.69
N VAL A 53 13.79 -17.15 10.38
CA VAL A 53 12.36 -17.04 10.74
C VAL A 53 11.95 -18.26 11.51
N ILE A 54 10.99 -18.14 12.41
CA ILE A 54 10.39 -19.25 13.14
C ILE A 54 9.25 -19.82 12.29
N ASP A 55 9.36 -21.08 11.90
CA ASP A 55 8.35 -21.75 11.09
C ASP A 55 7.03 -21.89 11.86
N GLY A 56 5.92 -21.59 11.17
CA GLY A 56 4.58 -21.67 11.74
C GLY A 56 4.23 -20.55 12.74
N ALA A 57 5.15 -19.63 13.01
CA ALA A 57 4.86 -18.45 13.83
C ALA A 57 4.25 -17.34 12.99
N PHE A 58 3.27 -16.65 13.55
CA PHE A 58 2.65 -15.48 12.92
C PHE A 58 2.10 -14.50 13.95
N ALA A 59 2.00 -13.25 13.54
CA ALA A 59 1.28 -12.22 14.28
C ALA A 59 0.01 -11.85 13.52
N SER A 60 -1.14 -11.87 14.21
CA SER A 60 -2.40 -11.40 13.70
C SER A 60 -2.57 -9.93 14.08
N ALA A 61 -2.96 -9.10 13.14
CA ALA A 61 -3.21 -7.69 13.37
C ALA A 61 -4.42 -7.23 12.57
N VAL A 62 -5.06 -6.16 13.01
CA VAL A 62 -6.14 -5.50 12.27
C VAL A 62 -5.66 -4.15 11.78
N LEU A 63 -5.92 -3.86 10.51
CA LEU A 63 -5.61 -2.56 9.90
C LEU A 63 -6.60 -1.50 10.43
N VAL A 64 -6.10 -0.54 11.18
CA VAL A 64 -6.91 0.54 11.74
C VAL A 64 -7.11 1.65 10.71
N GLU A 65 -6.02 2.16 10.17
CA GLU A 65 -6.05 3.22 9.15
C GLU A 65 -4.82 3.18 8.24
N THR A 66 -4.96 3.70 7.03
CA THR A 66 -3.83 4.03 6.17
C THR A 66 -3.71 5.55 6.07
N ARG A 67 -2.62 6.10 6.55
CA ARG A 67 -2.42 7.54 6.63
C ARG A 67 -1.12 7.99 5.97
N LYS A 68 -1.01 9.30 5.73
CA LYS A 68 0.25 9.94 5.37
C LYS A 68 1.06 10.22 6.63
N GLY A 69 2.28 9.74 6.67
CA GLY A 69 3.23 10.01 7.73
C GLY A 69 3.64 11.48 7.83
N GLU A 70 4.63 11.78 8.64
CA GLU A 70 5.14 13.13 8.79
C GLU A 70 5.77 13.66 7.50
N LYS A 71 5.64 14.98 7.31
CA LYS A 71 6.21 15.64 6.14
C LYS A 71 7.72 15.81 6.31
N VAL A 72 8.48 15.09 5.50
CA VAL A 72 9.93 15.26 5.40
C VAL A 72 10.23 16.40 4.43
N LYS A 73 10.87 17.44 4.94
CA LYS A 73 11.31 18.59 4.13
C LYS A 73 12.72 18.33 3.60
N VAL A 74 12.83 18.09 2.30
CA VAL A 74 14.11 17.90 1.63
C VAL A 74 14.57 19.23 1.07
N PHE A 75 15.71 19.71 1.55
CA PHE A 75 16.32 20.94 1.07
C PHE A 75 17.63 20.63 0.36
N LYS A 76 17.69 20.95 -0.92
CA LYS A 76 18.90 20.81 -1.75
C LYS A 76 19.52 22.16 -1.93
N LYS A 77 20.82 22.27 -1.65
CA LYS A 77 21.64 23.48 -1.86
C LYS A 77 23.00 23.08 -2.39
N ILE A 78 23.44 23.72 -3.46
CA ILE A 78 24.80 23.60 -3.92
C ILE A 78 25.65 24.68 -3.22
N ARG A 79 26.88 24.35 -2.85
CA ARG A 79 27.80 25.22 -2.11
C ARG A 79 28.04 26.55 -2.83
N ARG A 80 28.11 26.52 -4.17
CA ARG A 80 28.31 27.69 -5.04
C ARG A 80 27.12 27.82 -6.01
N GLN A 81 27.05 28.86 -6.80
CA GLN A 81 26.04 29.12 -7.85
C GLN A 81 24.61 29.39 -7.37
N GLY A 82 24.38 29.58 -6.10
CA GLY A 82 23.06 30.01 -5.60
C GLY A 82 21.92 29.00 -5.78
N TYR A 83 22.17 27.80 -6.29
CA TYR A 83 21.12 26.79 -6.49
C TYR A 83 20.51 26.37 -5.15
N ARG A 84 19.20 26.47 -5.07
CA ARG A 84 18.41 26.02 -3.92
C ARG A 84 17.14 25.36 -4.41
N ARG A 85 16.77 24.23 -3.81
CA ARG A 85 15.49 23.59 -4.11
C ARG A 85 14.93 22.98 -2.83
N THR A 86 13.64 23.19 -2.60
CA THR A 86 12.93 22.62 -1.46
C THR A 86 11.84 21.69 -1.98
N GLN A 87 11.78 20.47 -1.45
CA GLN A 87 10.75 19.49 -1.77
C GLN A 87 10.20 18.92 -0.47
N GLY A 88 8.92 18.60 -0.44
CA GLY A 88 8.30 17.88 0.66
C GLY A 88 7.95 16.47 0.23
N HIS A 89 8.15 15.51 1.13
CA HIS A 89 7.75 14.12 0.95
C HIS A 89 6.91 13.66 2.14
N ARG A 90 5.88 12.86 1.90
CA ARG A 90 5.11 12.14 2.91
C ARG A 90 4.94 10.70 2.46
N GLN A 91 5.42 9.77 3.28
CA GLN A 91 5.25 8.36 3.04
C GLN A 91 3.86 7.93 3.50
N LEU A 92 3.25 6.97 2.80
CA LEU A 92 2.04 6.31 3.26
C LEU A 92 2.42 5.25 4.28
N GLU A 93 1.71 5.22 5.38
CA GLU A 93 1.91 4.32 6.50
C GLU A 93 0.59 3.64 6.83
N SER A 94 0.66 2.38 7.24
CA SER A 94 -0.48 1.63 7.75
C SER A 94 -0.35 1.49 9.26
N VAL A 95 -1.42 1.76 9.98
CA VAL A 95 -1.51 1.59 11.43
C VAL A 95 -2.20 0.27 11.72
N LEU A 96 -1.50 -0.61 12.41
CA LEU A 96 -1.97 -1.94 12.77
C LEU A 96 -2.19 -2.04 14.27
N ARG A 97 -3.28 -2.71 14.68
CA ARG A 97 -3.48 -3.17 16.04
C ARG A 97 -3.18 -4.66 16.09
N VAL A 98 -2.20 -5.06 16.87
CA VAL A 98 -1.85 -6.48 17.05
C VAL A 98 -2.91 -7.15 17.93
N THR A 99 -3.61 -8.15 17.39
CA THR A 99 -4.66 -8.88 18.09
C THR A 99 -4.16 -10.19 18.67
N GLY A 100 -3.12 -10.77 18.07
CA GLY A 100 -2.60 -12.03 18.58
C GLY A 100 -1.21 -12.37 18.07
N LEU A 101 -0.54 -13.18 18.82
CA LEU A 101 0.74 -13.80 18.48
C LEU A 101 0.59 -15.30 18.59
N SER A 102 1.08 -16.04 17.63
CA SER A 102 1.09 -17.50 17.64
C SER A 102 2.44 -18.01 17.17
N GLY A 103 2.93 -19.05 17.81
CA GLY A 103 4.16 -19.73 17.41
C GLY A 103 4.71 -20.58 18.55
N ASP A 104 5.52 -21.57 18.18
CA ASP A 104 6.21 -22.47 19.11
C ASP A 104 5.26 -23.22 20.10
N GLY A 105 4.04 -23.54 19.58
CA GLY A 105 3.00 -24.18 20.40
C GLY A 105 2.34 -23.27 21.44
N LYS A 106 2.66 -21.98 21.43
CA LYS A 106 2.08 -20.97 22.32
C LYS A 106 1.29 -19.95 21.53
N SER A 107 0.23 -19.43 22.14
CA SER A 107 -0.55 -18.33 21.59
C SER A 107 -0.89 -17.32 22.68
N ALA A 108 -0.78 -16.05 22.33
CA ALA A 108 -1.23 -14.95 23.16
C ALA A 108 -2.21 -14.11 22.34
N LYS A 109 -3.39 -13.87 22.89
CA LYS A 109 -4.44 -13.06 22.26
C LYS A 109 -4.73 -11.83 23.11
N TRP A 110 -5.15 -10.79 22.46
CA TRP A 110 -5.65 -9.59 23.10
C TRP A 110 -7.19 -9.57 23.00
N ASP A 111 -7.85 -9.42 24.12
CA ASP A 111 -9.31 -9.49 24.24
C ASP A 111 -9.99 -8.12 24.15
N GLY A 112 -9.24 -7.06 23.85
CA GLY A 112 -9.76 -5.72 23.71
C GLY A 112 -10.50 -5.51 22.39
N ALA A 113 -11.38 -4.51 22.36
CA ALA A 113 -12.01 -4.05 21.12
C ALA A 113 -11.03 -3.25 20.27
N VAL A 114 -11.04 -3.48 18.95
CA VAL A 114 -10.24 -2.70 18.02
C VAL A 114 -10.98 -1.41 17.69
N ASP A 115 -10.46 -0.29 18.17
CA ASP A 115 -10.98 1.03 17.81
C ASP A 115 -10.49 1.41 16.41
N LEU A 116 -11.42 1.54 15.48
CA LEU A 116 -11.14 2.00 14.11
C LEU A 116 -11.13 3.53 13.99
N THR A 117 -11.04 4.23 15.14
CA THR A 117 -11.03 5.70 15.15
C THR A 117 -9.76 6.23 14.48
N THR A 118 -9.94 7.00 13.42
CA THR A 118 -8.82 7.57 12.66
C THR A 118 -8.13 8.70 13.46
N LYS A 119 -6.86 8.95 13.15
CA LYS A 119 -6.13 10.10 13.75
C LYS A 119 -6.82 11.43 13.45
N ALA A 120 -7.47 11.54 12.29
CA ALA A 120 -8.23 12.74 11.91
C ALA A 120 -9.41 12.98 12.85
N GLU A 121 -10.17 11.94 13.18
CA GLU A 121 -11.29 12.00 14.12
C GLU A 121 -10.85 12.30 15.54
N MET A 122 -9.76 11.66 16.00
CA MET A 122 -9.18 11.99 17.32
C MET A 122 -8.78 13.46 17.40
N ASN A 123 -8.14 13.99 16.36
CA ASN A 123 -7.77 15.39 16.30
C ASN A 123 -8.99 16.32 16.23
N ALA A 124 -10.05 15.92 15.51
CA ALA A 124 -11.30 16.67 15.46
C ALA A 124 -11.97 16.72 16.82
N ARG A 125 -12.03 15.58 17.53
CA ARG A 125 -12.55 15.50 18.90
C ARG A 125 -11.75 16.36 19.88
N ALA A 126 -10.42 16.30 19.79
CA ALA A 126 -9.53 17.11 20.64
C ALA A 126 -9.68 18.63 20.42
N ARG A 127 -10.11 19.06 19.23
CA ARG A 127 -10.38 20.46 18.87
C ARG A 127 -11.85 20.87 19.11
N GLY A 128 -12.68 19.98 19.65
CA GLY A 128 -14.11 20.25 19.83
C GLY A 128 -14.89 20.37 18.52
N LEU A 129 -14.34 19.88 17.42
CA LEU A 129 -15.04 19.82 16.14
C LEU A 129 -15.95 18.58 16.13
N ALA A 130 -17.18 18.75 15.61
CA ALA A 130 -18.06 17.61 15.40
C ALA A 130 -17.38 16.54 14.52
N PRO A 131 -17.56 15.23 14.81
CA PRO A 131 -17.05 14.20 13.94
C PRO A 131 -17.63 14.43 12.54
N ARG A 132 -16.77 14.43 11.54
CA ARG A 132 -17.21 14.45 10.14
C ARG A 132 -17.90 13.11 9.90
N VAL A 133 -19.21 13.08 9.93
CA VAL A 133 -19.98 11.98 9.39
C VAL A 133 -19.61 11.97 7.91
N GLU A 134 -18.92 10.95 7.44
CA GLU A 134 -18.81 10.71 6.01
C GLU A 134 -20.25 10.48 5.54
N ALA A 135 -20.84 11.54 5.01
CA ALA A 135 -22.09 11.41 4.30
C ALA A 135 -21.81 10.38 3.20
N GLU A 136 -22.48 9.25 3.31
CA GLU A 136 -22.68 8.29 2.23
C GLU A 136 -22.63 9.06 0.92
N VAL A 137 -21.69 8.71 0.06
CA VAL A 137 -21.56 9.34 -1.25
C VAL A 137 -22.74 8.85 -2.06
N GLU A 138 -23.91 9.48 -1.83
CA GLU A 138 -24.99 9.42 -2.80
C GLU A 138 -24.41 9.84 -4.14
N ALA A 139 -24.36 8.89 -5.04
CA ALA A 139 -23.96 9.07 -6.42
C ALA A 139 -24.71 10.29 -6.97
N LYS A 140 -24.00 11.40 -7.14
CA LYS A 140 -24.52 12.53 -7.91
C LYS A 140 -24.98 12.00 -9.26
N PRO A 141 -26.27 12.15 -9.61
CA PRO A 141 -26.71 11.71 -10.93
C PRO A 141 -25.87 12.44 -11.98
N ALA A 142 -25.29 11.66 -12.88
CA ALA A 142 -24.54 12.17 -14.01
C ALA A 142 -25.38 13.24 -14.72
N LYS A 143 -24.82 14.43 -14.79
CA LYS A 143 -25.40 15.58 -15.50
C LYS A 143 -25.64 15.13 -16.94
N ALA A 144 -26.92 15.02 -17.31
CA ALA A 144 -27.35 14.64 -18.63
C ALA A 144 -26.59 15.42 -19.69
N ALA A 145 -25.91 14.71 -20.56
CA ALA A 145 -25.32 15.27 -21.76
C ALA A 145 -26.44 15.81 -22.64
N LYS A 146 -26.31 17.07 -23.03
CA LYS A 146 -27.17 17.74 -24.02
C LYS A 146 -27.16 16.91 -25.31
N PRO A 147 -28.32 16.67 -25.95
CA PRO A 147 -28.37 16.00 -27.23
C PRO A 147 -27.78 16.88 -28.30
N ALA A 148 -26.71 16.43 -28.94
CA ALA A 148 -26.22 17.03 -30.17
C ALA A 148 -27.18 16.69 -31.30
N LYS A 149 -27.63 17.73 -31.93
CA LYS A 149 -28.49 17.84 -33.07
C LYS A 149 -27.93 17.05 -34.27
N ALA A 150 -28.72 16.11 -34.76
CA ALA A 150 -28.46 15.43 -36.03
C ALA A 150 -28.61 16.38 -37.20
N PRO A 151 -27.90 16.17 -38.28
CA PRO A 151 -28.46 16.36 -39.61
C PRO A 151 -28.54 15.02 -40.37
N ALA A 152 -29.62 14.95 -41.06
CA ALA A 152 -30.12 13.84 -41.85
C ALA A 152 -29.31 13.60 -43.15
N GLU A 153 -29.36 12.32 -43.57
CA GLU A 153 -29.62 11.89 -44.94
C GLU A 153 -28.53 12.04 -45.98
N ALA A 154 -27.96 10.96 -46.37
CA ALA A 154 -28.02 10.36 -47.72
C ALA A 154 -27.09 9.14 -47.82
N ALA A 155 -27.69 8.02 -48.02
CA ALA A 155 -27.10 6.86 -48.73
C ALA A 155 -27.34 7.11 -50.25
N PRO A 156 -26.85 6.32 -51.23
CA PRO A 156 -26.26 4.97 -51.14
C PRO A 156 -25.10 4.66 -52.12
N GLU A 157 -24.62 3.44 -52.01
CA GLU A 157 -24.18 2.54 -53.11
C GLU A 157 -22.73 2.56 -53.60
N ALA A 158 -22.24 1.40 -53.60
CA ALA A 158 -21.56 0.57 -54.60
C ALA A 158 -20.07 0.25 -54.33
N GLU A 159 -19.91 -1.00 -54.00
CA GLU A 159 -19.14 -2.07 -54.67
C GLU A 159 -17.62 -1.91 -54.90
N ALA A 160 -17.01 -2.99 -54.45
CA ALA A 160 -16.07 -3.84 -55.19
C ALA A 160 -14.56 -3.70 -54.97
N LYS A 161 -14.02 -4.75 -54.40
CA LYS A 161 -12.83 -5.51 -54.87
C LYS A 161 -11.52 -4.73 -54.99
N THR A 162 -10.44 -5.14 -54.43
CA THR A 162 -9.62 -6.33 -54.68
C THR A 162 -8.31 -6.26 -53.88
N GLU A 163 -7.93 -7.38 -53.32
CA GLU A 163 -6.68 -8.11 -53.42
C GLU A 163 -5.33 -7.48 -53.05
N ALA A 164 -4.78 -8.14 -52.05
CA ALA A 164 -3.46 -8.77 -52.01
C ALA A 164 -2.23 -7.95 -52.35
N LYS A 165 -1.29 -7.86 -51.41
CA LYS A 165 0.07 -8.41 -51.59
C LYS A 165 0.97 -8.14 -50.37
N LYS A 166 1.26 -9.20 -49.67
CA LYS A 166 2.60 -9.45 -49.10
C LYS A 166 3.49 -9.85 -50.29
N PRO A 167 4.81 -9.68 -50.28
CA PRO A 167 5.70 -10.34 -49.34
C PRO A 167 7.12 -9.72 -49.10
N ALA A 168 7.80 -10.36 -48.15
CA ALA A 168 9.21 -10.77 -48.09
C ALA A 168 10.33 -9.75 -47.84
N ALA A 169 11.00 -9.85 -46.69
CA ALA A 169 12.20 -10.63 -46.42
C ALA A 169 13.50 -10.19 -47.12
N LYS A 170 14.49 -9.84 -46.31
CA LYS A 170 15.95 -10.14 -46.46
C LYS A 170 16.68 -9.64 -45.21
N LYS A 171 17.12 -10.45 -44.27
CA LYS A 171 18.29 -11.34 -44.26
C LYS A 171 19.61 -10.65 -44.64
N LYS A 172 20.50 -10.67 -43.67
CA LYS A 172 21.99 -10.88 -43.70
C LYS A 172 22.67 -9.80 -42.86
N ALA A 173 23.65 -10.01 -42.07
CA ALA A 173 24.45 -11.15 -41.66
C ALA A 173 25.52 -10.53 -40.76
N ALA A 174 25.88 -11.19 -39.72
CA ALA A 174 27.17 -11.01 -39.07
C ALA A 174 28.27 -11.53 -39.99
N PRO A 175 29.52 -11.14 -39.82
CA PRO A 175 30.41 -11.93 -39.00
C PRO A 175 31.62 -11.23 -38.33
N LYS A 176 32.07 -11.87 -37.23
CA LYS A 176 33.44 -12.26 -36.89
C LYS A 176 34.54 -11.19 -36.77
N ALA A 177 35.08 -11.17 -35.55
CA ALA A 177 36.34 -11.78 -35.09
C ALA A 177 37.60 -11.05 -35.56
N ASP A 178 38.48 -10.67 -34.73
CA ASP A 178 39.64 -11.37 -34.25
C ASP A 178 40.76 -10.40 -33.76
N LYS A 179 41.36 -10.80 -32.70
CA LYS A 179 42.77 -10.60 -32.31
C LYS A 179 43.38 -9.19 -32.13
N ALA A 180 43.76 -8.91 -30.96
CA ALA A 180 45.11 -9.03 -30.41
C ALA A 180 45.07 -8.74 -28.92
#